data_20fb690e800f7512d2bb3bb2d3cd8e45
#
_entry.id   20fb690e800f7512d2bb3bb2d3cd8e45
#
_cell.length_a   1.000
_cell.length_b   1.000
_cell.length_c   1.000
_cell.angle_alpha   90.00
_cell.angle_beta   90.00
_cell.angle_gamma   90.00
#
_symmetry.space_group_name_H-M   'P 1'
#
loop_
_entity.id
_entity.type
_entity.pdbx_description
1 polymer ?
#
loop_
_entity_poly.entity_id
_entity_poly.type
_entity_poly.pdbx_seq_one_letter_code
_entity_poly.pdbx_strand_id
1 'polypeptide(L)'
;MSNLATVQAEQTDTDLMQQYLREILLSPVYQAAVETPLDAMTKLSQRLGHNVLLKREDKQPVYSFKLRGAFHKLHKVKQHSPEASVVCASAGNHAQGVALSASKLGLNATIVMPITTPEIKVAAVKALGGNVVLHGTAFDEANSYAINLANTEGALYIPPFDDCDVIAGQGTVAKELLSQHNQLNAVFIPVGGGGLMAGMAVYIKAIQPNVKVIGVEAEDAACLKAAMAAGEPVTLDRVGLFADGVAVKRIGTENFNLAKRFCDEVVTVSSDEICAAIKDIFDDLRAVAEPAGALALAGLKKYSQQLKNSTLSKPQQFAAVLSGANLNFDTLRYVSERCELGEKKEAVFAVTIPEEKGSFRRFCQTLGGRAITEFNYRYASDSKAHIFVGIKLRHGQQELNTVKELLSNAGYDYQDLSDDELAKLHVRHMVGGMPPRQLQEQVYQFNFPEYPGALMNFLNTLGEHCNITLFHYRNHGAATGDVLAGFEVASHDDIAAYLDKLGYQYQQVSSNRSYQTFLTAG
;
A
#
# COMPACT_ATOMS: atom_id res chain seq x y z
N MET A 1 13.08 36.60 -48.30
CA MET A 1 13.68 35.67 -47.33
C MET A 1 12.52 34.86 -46.74
N SER A 2 12.32 33.68 -47.28
CA SER A 2 11.19 32.81 -46.97
C SER A 2 11.47 32.05 -45.67
N ASN A 3 10.66 32.28 -44.64
CA ASN A 3 10.61 31.46 -43.46
C ASN A 3 10.05 30.07 -43.83
N LEU A 4 10.93 29.11 -44.03
CA LEU A 4 10.63 27.69 -43.98
C LEU A 4 10.57 27.27 -42.52
N ALA A 5 9.42 27.43 -41.88
CA ALA A 5 9.07 26.67 -40.69
C ALA A 5 8.95 25.21 -41.15
N THR A 6 9.93 24.38 -40.85
CA THR A 6 9.85 22.93 -40.93
C THR A 6 8.75 22.46 -40.00
N VAL A 7 7.57 22.23 -40.54
CA VAL A 7 6.52 21.45 -39.87
C VAL A 7 7.09 20.04 -39.71
N GLN A 8 7.55 19.68 -38.54
CA GLN A 8 7.81 18.28 -38.20
C GLN A 8 6.46 17.56 -38.37
N ALA A 9 6.39 16.67 -39.37
CA ALA A 9 5.23 15.81 -39.54
C ALA A 9 4.99 15.06 -38.24
N GLU A 10 3.78 15.12 -37.67
CA GLU A 10 3.42 14.33 -36.50
C GLU A 10 3.68 12.85 -36.80
N GLN A 11 4.51 12.23 -35.99
CA GLN A 11 4.86 10.82 -36.09
C GLN A 11 3.58 9.98 -35.93
N THR A 12 3.30 9.10 -36.88
CA THR A 12 2.11 8.25 -36.79
C THR A 12 2.21 7.22 -35.67
N ASP A 13 1.07 6.72 -35.20
CA ASP A 13 1.05 5.65 -34.18
C ASP A 13 1.83 4.42 -34.66
N THR A 14 1.76 4.10 -35.94
CA THR A 14 2.49 2.98 -36.54
C THR A 14 4.00 3.19 -36.50
N ASP A 15 4.49 4.38 -36.86
CA ASP A 15 5.93 4.68 -36.82
C ASP A 15 6.46 4.61 -35.42
N LEU A 16 5.71 5.15 -34.46
CA LEU A 16 6.07 5.15 -33.03
C LEU A 16 6.10 3.73 -32.47
N MET A 17 5.09 2.91 -32.77
CA MET A 17 5.07 1.49 -32.39
C MET A 17 6.26 0.73 -32.98
N GLN A 18 6.60 0.92 -34.28
CA GLN A 18 7.72 0.26 -34.92
C GLN A 18 9.07 0.65 -34.27
N GLN A 19 9.26 1.92 -33.95
CA GLN A 19 10.46 2.40 -33.30
C GLN A 19 10.65 1.73 -31.92
N TYR A 20 9.64 1.79 -31.05
CA TYR A 20 9.73 1.19 -29.72
C TYR A 20 9.80 -0.34 -29.79
N LEU A 21 9.03 -0.97 -30.67
CA LEU A 21 9.06 -2.43 -30.86
C LEU A 21 10.48 -2.91 -31.18
N ARG A 22 11.17 -2.23 -32.11
CA ARG A 22 12.55 -2.56 -32.46
C ARG A 22 13.50 -2.46 -31.27
N GLU A 23 13.43 -1.36 -30.51
CA GLU A 23 14.27 -1.12 -29.35
C GLU A 23 14.00 -2.16 -28.23
N ILE A 24 12.74 -2.52 -28.00
CA ILE A 24 12.34 -3.53 -27.00
C ILE A 24 12.86 -4.92 -27.40
N LEU A 25 12.70 -5.30 -28.67
CA LEU A 25 13.11 -6.62 -29.19
C LEU A 25 14.61 -6.81 -29.15
N LEU A 26 15.38 -5.76 -29.46
CA LEU A 26 16.85 -5.76 -29.48
C LEU A 26 17.47 -5.42 -28.11
N SER A 27 16.65 -5.18 -27.11
CA SER A 27 17.15 -4.76 -25.80
C SER A 27 18.04 -5.81 -25.13
N PRO A 28 19.25 -5.42 -24.66
CA PRO A 28 20.21 -6.32 -24.03
C PRO A 28 19.92 -6.56 -22.53
N VAL A 29 18.72 -6.26 -22.05
CA VAL A 29 18.40 -6.26 -20.60
C VAL A 29 18.74 -7.57 -19.89
N TYR A 30 18.68 -8.70 -20.59
CA TYR A 30 18.96 -10.04 -20.03
C TYR A 30 20.44 -10.28 -19.68
N GLN A 31 21.32 -9.35 -19.95
CA GLN A 31 22.68 -9.34 -19.40
C GLN A 31 22.71 -8.96 -17.89
N ALA A 32 21.65 -8.32 -17.40
CA ALA A 32 21.50 -7.91 -16.01
C ALA A 32 20.19 -8.37 -15.37
N ALA A 33 19.09 -8.24 -16.08
CA ALA A 33 17.77 -8.68 -15.66
C ALA A 33 17.54 -10.18 -15.96
N VAL A 34 16.56 -10.76 -15.30
CA VAL A 34 16.10 -12.13 -15.57
C VAL A 34 14.70 -12.10 -16.19
N GLU A 35 14.39 -13.11 -16.99
CA GLU A 35 12.99 -13.34 -17.36
C GLU A 35 12.22 -13.76 -16.10
N THR A 36 11.20 -12.99 -15.73
CA THR A 36 10.46 -13.23 -14.49
C THR A 36 9.25 -14.12 -14.73
N PRO A 37 8.81 -14.91 -13.75
CA PRO A 37 7.64 -15.76 -13.91
C PRO A 37 6.34 -14.94 -14.01
N LEU A 38 5.32 -15.58 -14.60
CA LEU A 38 3.93 -15.15 -14.60
C LEU A 38 3.14 -16.16 -13.75
N ASP A 39 2.88 -15.81 -12.50
CA ASP A 39 2.28 -16.71 -11.52
C ASP A 39 0.75 -16.56 -11.48
N ALA A 40 0.03 -17.67 -11.31
CA ALA A 40 -1.42 -17.66 -11.14
C ALA A 40 -1.80 -17.32 -9.69
N MET A 41 -2.70 -16.34 -9.52
CA MET A 41 -3.30 -15.97 -8.24
C MET A 41 -4.55 -16.83 -7.99
N THR A 42 -4.37 -18.08 -7.55
CA THR A 42 -5.44 -19.09 -7.54
C THR A 42 -6.60 -18.74 -6.60
N LYS A 43 -6.32 -18.34 -5.36
CA LYS A 43 -7.34 -17.98 -4.38
C LYS A 43 -8.07 -16.70 -4.80
N LEU A 44 -7.33 -15.72 -5.29
CA LEU A 44 -7.90 -14.46 -5.76
C LEU A 44 -8.76 -14.69 -7.00
N SER A 45 -8.32 -15.54 -7.94
CA SER A 45 -9.09 -15.91 -9.14
C SER A 45 -10.44 -16.52 -8.77
N GLN A 46 -10.46 -17.46 -7.82
CA GLN A 46 -11.71 -18.05 -7.33
C GLN A 46 -12.65 -17.01 -6.71
N ARG A 47 -12.11 -16.09 -5.91
CA ARG A 47 -12.88 -15.03 -5.24
C ARG A 47 -13.48 -14.02 -6.24
N LEU A 48 -12.72 -13.65 -7.27
CA LEU A 48 -13.15 -12.70 -8.27
C LEU A 48 -14.03 -13.30 -9.37
N GLY A 49 -13.92 -14.60 -9.64
CA GLY A 49 -14.58 -15.28 -10.77
C GLY A 49 -13.91 -15.01 -12.12
N HIS A 50 -12.63 -14.61 -12.12
CA HIS A 50 -11.79 -14.33 -13.27
C HIS A 50 -10.43 -14.99 -13.09
N ASN A 51 -9.70 -15.26 -14.16
CA ASN A 51 -8.33 -15.75 -14.06
C ASN A 51 -7.37 -14.58 -13.88
N VAL A 52 -6.65 -14.56 -12.78
CA VAL A 52 -5.72 -13.50 -12.41
C VAL A 52 -4.29 -14.04 -12.44
N LEU A 53 -3.45 -13.39 -13.22
CA LEU A 53 -2.03 -13.68 -13.37
C LEU A 53 -1.21 -12.50 -12.83
N LEU A 54 -0.07 -12.79 -12.21
CA LEU A 54 0.82 -11.78 -11.63
C LEU A 54 2.22 -11.89 -12.24
N LYS A 55 2.65 -10.85 -12.96
CA LYS A 55 4.01 -10.75 -13.52
C LYS A 55 4.98 -10.29 -12.43
N ARG A 56 5.97 -11.11 -12.14
CA ARG A 56 6.77 -11.09 -10.90
C ARG A 56 8.07 -10.28 -11.03
N GLU A 57 7.99 -8.97 -11.22
CA GLU A 57 9.18 -8.11 -11.28
C GLU A 57 9.91 -7.93 -9.92
N ASP A 58 9.29 -8.36 -8.83
CA ASP A 58 9.93 -8.54 -7.53
C ASP A 58 11.04 -9.63 -7.54
N LYS A 59 11.08 -10.49 -8.55
CA LYS A 59 12.12 -11.53 -8.73
C LYS A 59 13.38 -11.03 -9.44
N GLN A 60 13.43 -9.78 -9.85
CA GLN A 60 14.66 -9.19 -10.40
C GLN A 60 15.76 -9.11 -9.33
N PRO A 61 17.06 -9.11 -9.74
CA PRO A 61 18.19 -9.01 -8.80
C PRO A 61 18.14 -7.82 -7.84
N VAL A 62 17.45 -6.74 -8.22
CA VAL A 62 17.22 -5.55 -7.38
C VAL A 62 15.77 -5.45 -6.89
N TYR A 63 15.04 -6.55 -6.92
CA TYR A 63 13.65 -6.68 -6.46
C TYR A 63 12.68 -5.69 -7.11
N SER A 64 12.97 -5.21 -8.34
CA SER A 64 12.06 -4.35 -9.10
C SER A 64 12.40 -4.30 -10.59
N PHE A 65 11.39 -3.94 -11.39
CA PHE A 65 11.51 -3.78 -12.86
C PHE A 65 12.51 -2.70 -13.29
N LYS A 66 12.85 -1.76 -12.41
CA LYS A 66 13.68 -0.57 -12.73
C LYS A 66 15.04 -0.95 -13.33
N LEU A 67 15.54 -2.12 -13.02
CA LEU A 67 16.78 -2.65 -13.60
C LEU A 67 16.75 -2.69 -15.13
N ARG A 68 15.61 -3.02 -15.73
CA ARG A 68 15.47 -3.18 -17.18
C ARG A 68 15.75 -1.89 -17.93
N GLY A 69 15.04 -0.81 -17.59
CA GLY A 69 15.24 0.50 -18.21
C GLY A 69 16.60 1.12 -17.89
N ALA A 70 17.05 0.98 -16.63
CA ALA A 70 18.38 1.44 -16.24
C ALA A 70 19.49 0.74 -17.04
N PHE A 71 19.42 -0.59 -17.19
CA PHE A 71 20.41 -1.35 -17.92
C PHE A 71 20.39 -1.03 -19.43
N HIS A 72 19.21 -0.96 -20.04
CA HIS A 72 19.10 -0.61 -21.46
C HIS A 72 19.73 0.76 -21.74
N LYS A 73 19.41 1.77 -20.95
CA LYS A 73 19.98 3.12 -21.08
C LYS A 73 21.49 3.12 -20.90
N LEU A 74 21.96 2.52 -19.81
CA LEU A 74 23.40 2.50 -19.50
C LEU A 74 24.21 1.66 -20.49
N HIS A 75 23.63 0.61 -21.06
CA HIS A 75 24.27 -0.15 -22.15
C HIS A 75 24.50 0.72 -23.38
N LYS A 76 23.53 1.53 -23.80
CA LYS A 76 23.71 2.50 -24.90
C LYS A 76 24.73 3.57 -24.54
N VAL A 77 24.72 4.08 -23.30
CA VAL A 77 25.77 5.00 -22.83
C VAL A 77 27.14 4.36 -22.99
N LYS A 78 27.33 3.12 -22.53
CA LYS A 78 28.62 2.41 -22.63
C LYS A 78 29.09 2.23 -24.07
N GLN A 79 28.15 1.98 -25.00
CA GLN A 79 28.48 1.83 -26.43
C GLN A 79 28.97 3.13 -27.07
N HIS A 80 28.36 4.28 -26.71
CA HIS A 80 28.67 5.57 -27.32
C HIS A 80 29.79 6.35 -26.57
N SER A 81 29.88 6.12 -25.25
CA SER A 81 30.82 6.84 -24.36
C SER A 81 31.36 5.87 -23.30
N PRO A 82 32.32 5.00 -23.64
CA PRO A 82 32.77 3.90 -22.78
C PRO A 82 33.26 4.31 -21.40
N GLU A 83 33.81 5.52 -21.27
CA GLU A 83 34.39 6.05 -20.03
C GLU A 83 33.48 7.07 -19.32
N ALA A 84 32.25 7.21 -19.76
CA ALA A 84 31.33 8.18 -19.18
C ALA A 84 31.04 7.87 -17.70
N SER A 85 31.03 8.90 -16.88
CA SER A 85 30.41 8.87 -15.56
C SER A 85 28.92 9.13 -15.69
N VAL A 86 28.13 8.51 -14.86
CA VAL A 86 26.66 8.68 -14.86
C VAL A 86 26.18 9.13 -13.50
N VAL A 87 25.09 9.91 -13.48
CA VAL A 87 24.48 10.39 -12.24
C VAL A 87 22.96 10.24 -12.31
N CYS A 88 22.35 9.90 -11.19
CA CYS A 88 20.90 9.96 -11.06
C CYS A 88 20.48 10.44 -9.67
N ALA A 89 19.24 10.90 -9.54
CA ALA A 89 18.60 11.17 -8.25
C ALA A 89 17.55 10.10 -7.97
N SER A 90 17.72 9.35 -6.89
CA SER A 90 16.71 8.38 -6.42
C SER A 90 17.12 7.78 -5.07
N ALA A 91 16.16 7.60 -4.17
CA ALA A 91 16.36 6.89 -2.91
C ALA A 91 15.75 5.46 -2.92
N GLY A 92 15.29 4.98 -4.09
CA GLY A 92 14.54 3.71 -4.18
C GLY A 92 15.01 2.81 -5.32
N ASN A 93 14.04 2.22 -6.01
CA ASN A 93 14.25 1.19 -7.03
C ASN A 93 15.15 1.62 -8.21
N HIS A 94 15.03 2.89 -8.64
CA HIS A 94 15.86 3.40 -9.74
C HIS A 94 17.33 3.48 -9.34
N ALA A 95 17.62 3.94 -8.11
CA ALA A 95 18.98 4.00 -7.57
C ALA A 95 19.68 2.63 -7.62
N GLN A 96 18.99 1.58 -7.17
CA GLN A 96 19.52 0.21 -7.19
C GLN A 96 19.68 -0.30 -8.63
N GLY A 97 18.71 0.00 -9.51
CA GLY A 97 18.79 -0.35 -10.94
C GLY A 97 19.99 0.28 -11.63
N VAL A 98 20.24 1.57 -11.41
CA VAL A 98 21.39 2.29 -11.97
C VAL A 98 22.71 1.77 -11.39
N ALA A 99 22.80 1.60 -10.06
CA ALA A 99 24.02 1.11 -9.41
C ALA A 99 24.44 -0.27 -9.93
N LEU A 100 23.52 -1.24 -9.95
CA LEU A 100 23.81 -2.58 -10.46
C LEU A 100 24.18 -2.56 -11.96
N SER A 101 23.43 -1.79 -12.76
CA SER A 101 23.69 -1.70 -14.20
C SER A 101 25.05 -1.09 -14.51
N ALA A 102 25.40 -0.01 -13.82
CA ALA A 102 26.71 0.65 -13.96
C ALA A 102 27.84 -0.29 -13.54
N SER A 103 27.70 -0.97 -12.39
CA SER A 103 28.68 -1.95 -11.91
C SER A 103 28.92 -3.07 -12.94
N LYS A 104 27.84 -3.64 -13.52
CA LYS A 104 27.95 -4.69 -14.55
C LYS A 104 28.61 -4.20 -15.84
N LEU A 105 28.45 -2.93 -16.20
CA LEU A 105 28.99 -2.32 -17.42
C LEU A 105 30.35 -1.66 -17.22
N GLY A 106 30.88 -1.64 -16.00
CA GLY A 106 32.12 -0.95 -15.66
C GLY A 106 32.04 0.56 -15.87
N LEU A 107 30.90 1.17 -15.48
CA LEU A 107 30.68 2.62 -15.47
C LEU A 107 30.70 3.14 -14.02
N ASN A 108 31.17 4.39 -13.85
CA ASN A 108 31.08 5.07 -12.56
C ASN A 108 29.69 5.70 -12.40
N ALA A 109 28.94 5.30 -11.35
CA ALA A 109 27.62 5.84 -11.07
C ALA A 109 27.60 6.60 -9.75
N THR A 110 27.19 7.86 -9.80
CA THR A 110 26.89 8.69 -8.62
C THR A 110 25.37 8.75 -8.42
N ILE A 111 24.93 8.37 -7.23
CA ILE A 111 23.52 8.31 -6.87
C ILE A 111 23.26 9.37 -5.80
N VAL A 112 22.51 10.40 -6.15
CA VAL A 112 22.14 11.48 -5.23
C VAL A 112 20.85 11.11 -4.52
N MET A 113 20.88 11.14 -3.19
CA MET A 113 19.74 10.80 -2.32
C MET A 113 19.48 11.94 -1.33
N PRO A 114 18.23 12.20 -0.94
CA PRO A 114 17.94 13.07 0.20
C PRO A 114 18.65 12.60 1.48
N ILE A 115 19.05 13.53 2.34
CA ILE A 115 19.65 13.21 3.66
C ILE A 115 18.69 12.44 4.59
N THR A 116 17.38 12.53 4.30
CA THR A 116 16.31 11.81 5.01
C THR A 116 16.19 10.35 4.59
N THR A 117 16.98 9.89 3.61
CA THR A 117 16.92 8.51 3.11
C THR A 117 17.34 7.52 4.20
N PRO A 118 16.53 6.48 4.52
CA PRO A 118 16.89 5.47 5.48
C PRO A 118 18.23 4.79 5.16
N GLU A 119 19.04 4.53 6.18
CA GLU A 119 20.39 3.97 6.02
C GLU A 119 20.40 2.63 5.28
N ILE A 120 19.38 1.80 5.47
CA ILE A 120 19.23 0.52 4.77
C ILE A 120 19.17 0.69 3.24
N LYS A 121 18.51 1.75 2.74
CA LYS A 121 18.45 2.06 1.30
C LYS A 121 19.79 2.57 0.78
N VAL A 122 20.49 3.41 1.58
CA VAL A 122 21.84 3.88 1.26
C VAL A 122 22.83 2.71 1.19
N ALA A 123 22.81 1.83 2.18
CA ALA A 123 23.65 0.65 2.23
C ALA A 123 23.40 -0.31 1.04
N ALA A 124 22.15 -0.51 0.65
CA ALA A 124 21.79 -1.35 -0.49
C ALA A 124 22.41 -0.84 -1.80
N VAL A 125 22.37 0.48 -2.05
CA VAL A 125 22.96 1.06 -3.27
C VAL A 125 24.50 1.00 -3.25
N LYS A 126 25.13 1.25 -2.10
CA LYS A 126 26.59 1.10 -1.95
C LYS A 126 27.05 -0.34 -2.19
N ALA A 127 26.29 -1.33 -1.68
CA ALA A 127 26.57 -2.76 -1.89
C ALA A 127 26.49 -3.17 -3.38
N LEU A 128 25.70 -2.46 -4.19
CA LEU A 128 25.59 -2.65 -5.64
C LEU A 128 26.67 -1.88 -6.45
N GLY A 129 27.58 -1.18 -5.77
CA GLY A 129 28.71 -0.45 -6.40
C GLY A 129 28.40 1.02 -6.74
N GLY A 130 27.26 1.58 -6.29
CA GLY A 130 26.94 2.99 -6.48
C GLY A 130 27.67 3.91 -5.51
N ASN A 131 28.20 5.03 -6.01
CA ASN A 131 28.73 6.11 -5.18
C ASN A 131 27.58 7.00 -4.70
N VAL A 132 27.30 7.00 -3.39
CA VAL A 132 26.14 7.73 -2.83
C VAL A 132 26.55 9.09 -2.31
N VAL A 133 25.84 10.13 -2.78
CA VAL A 133 25.89 11.50 -2.29
C VAL A 133 24.58 11.84 -1.61
N LEU A 134 24.63 12.24 -0.34
CA LEU A 134 23.44 12.70 0.39
C LEU A 134 23.34 14.23 0.27
N HIS A 135 22.22 14.71 -0.34
CA HIS A 135 22.01 16.14 -0.55
C HIS A 135 20.52 16.50 -0.52
N GLY A 136 20.21 17.63 0.16
CA GLY A 136 18.86 18.13 0.30
C GLY A 136 17.98 17.28 1.24
N THR A 137 16.80 17.78 1.55
CA THR A 137 15.83 17.13 2.46
C THR A 137 14.69 16.42 1.71
N ALA A 138 14.49 16.81 0.43
CA ALA A 138 13.45 16.30 -0.45
C ALA A 138 14.04 15.82 -1.79
N PHE A 139 13.25 15.03 -2.52
CA PHE A 139 13.63 14.51 -3.84
C PHE A 139 13.97 15.63 -4.84
N ASP A 140 13.18 16.70 -4.86
CA ASP A 140 13.37 17.80 -5.83
C ASP A 140 14.73 18.50 -5.65
N GLU A 141 15.20 18.64 -4.40
CA GLU A 141 16.53 19.20 -4.08
C GLU A 141 17.65 18.24 -4.51
N ALA A 142 17.53 16.97 -4.20
CA ALA A 142 18.49 15.95 -4.62
C ALA A 142 18.55 15.84 -6.15
N ASN A 143 17.41 15.94 -6.83
CA ASN A 143 17.32 15.89 -8.28
C ASN A 143 17.98 17.11 -8.95
N SER A 144 17.72 18.32 -8.43
CA SER A 144 18.33 19.55 -8.92
C SER A 144 19.86 19.52 -8.75
N TYR A 145 20.32 18.99 -7.62
CA TYR A 145 21.76 18.80 -7.38
C TYR A 145 22.37 17.77 -8.35
N ALA A 146 21.71 16.65 -8.59
CA ALA A 146 22.18 15.62 -9.54
C ALA A 146 22.30 16.16 -10.96
N ILE A 147 21.33 16.96 -11.42
CA ILE A 147 21.36 17.62 -12.73
C ILE A 147 22.53 18.64 -12.80
N ASN A 148 22.71 19.43 -11.75
CA ASN A 148 23.83 20.37 -11.68
C ASN A 148 25.19 19.64 -11.70
N LEU A 149 25.32 18.55 -10.95
CA LEU A 149 26.53 17.72 -10.93
C LEU A 149 26.82 17.12 -12.31
N ALA A 150 25.78 16.65 -13.02
CA ALA A 150 25.92 16.19 -14.40
C ALA A 150 26.52 17.26 -15.32
N ASN A 151 26.00 18.48 -15.22
CA ASN A 151 26.45 19.60 -16.05
C ASN A 151 27.89 20.09 -15.71
N THR A 152 28.25 20.09 -14.42
CA THR A 152 29.55 20.60 -13.95
C THR A 152 30.67 19.59 -14.11
N GLU A 153 30.39 18.29 -13.96
CA GLU A 153 31.40 17.23 -14.07
C GLU A 153 31.41 16.54 -15.43
N GLY A 154 30.51 16.92 -16.35
CA GLY A 154 30.38 16.27 -17.65
C GLY A 154 29.82 14.84 -17.57
N ALA A 155 29.13 14.48 -16.47
CA ALA A 155 28.48 13.19 -16.32
C ALA A 155 27.14 13.17 -17.04
N LEU A 156 26.66 11.97 -17.39
CA LEU A 156 25.36 11.81 -18.03
C LEU A 156 24.27 11.57 -16.97
N TYR A 157 23.24 12.42 -16.98
CA TYR A 157 22.09 12.22 -16.10
C TYR A 157 21.21 11.08 -16.60
N ILE A 158 20.87 10.14 -15.71
CA ILE A 158 20.02 8.98 -16.02
C ILE A 158 18.63 9.19 -15.38
N PRO A 159 17.61 9.55 -16.18
CA PRO A 159 16.28 9.81 -15.66
C PRO A 159 15.57 8.53 -15.23
N PRO A 160 14.68 8.61 -14.21
CA PRO A 160 14.03 7.42 -13.65
C PRO A 160 12.90 6.85 -14.52
N PHE A 161 12.40 7.59 -15.53
CA PHE A 161 11.26 7.17 -16.35
C PHE A 161 11.11 7.90 -17.70
N ASP A 162 11.38 9.21 -17.80
CA ASP A 162 11.09 10.01 -18.99
C ASP A 162 12.28 10.04 -19.97
N ASP A 163 12.51 8.91 -20.61
CA ASP A 163 13.60 8.71 -21.57
C ASP A 163 13.26 7.53 -22.48
N CYS A 164 13.41 7.67 -23.79
CA CYS A 164 13.02 6.64 -24.77
C CYS A 164 13.74 5.30 -24.54
N ASP A 165 15.02 5.32 -24.14
CA ASP A 165 15.77 4.10 -23.88
C ASP A 165 15.30 3.43 -22.57
N VAL A 166 15.02 4.23 -21.52
CA VAL A 166 14.45 3.71 -20.28
C VAL A 166 13.08 3.07 -20.55
N ILE A 167 12.21 3.75 -21.30
CA ILE A 167 10.89 3.24 -21.69
C ILE A 167 11.01 1.92 -22.46
N ALA A 168 11.90 1.84 -23.45
CA ALA A 168 12.12 0.63 -24.23
C ALA A 168 12.60 -0.54 -23.36
N GLY A 169 13.52 -0.30 -22.43
CA GLY A 169 13.95 -1.31 -21.47
C GLY A 169 12.78 -1.86 -20.63
N GLN A 170 11.87 -0.98 -20.16
CA GLN A 170 10.68 -1.37 -19.40
C GLN A 170 9.68 -2.16 -20.25
N GLY A 171 9.58 -1.88 -21.54
CA GLY A 171 8.72 -2.60 -22.47
C GLY A 171 9.02 -4.11 -22.59
N THR A 172 10.23 -4.54 -22.20
CA THR A 172 10.61 -5.96 -22.16
C THR A 172 9.75 -6.78 -21.19
N VAL A 173 9.10 -6.15 -20.19
CA VAL A 173 8.12 -6.82 -19.32
C VAL A 173 6.92 -7.31 -20.14
N ALA A 174 6.41 -6.49 -21.07
CA ALA A 174 5.31 -6.87 -21.94
C ALA A 174 5.71 -7.93 -22.96
N LYS A 175 6.96 -7.88 -23.48
CA LYS A 175 7.51 -8.94 -24.35
C LYS A 175 7.45 -10.30 -23.68
N GLU A 176 7.91 -10.40 -22.43
CA GLU A 176 7.84 -11.64 -21.65
C GLU A 176 6.39 -12.05 -21.37
N LEU A 177 5.58 -11.10 -20.90
CA LEU A 177 4.18 -11.35 -20.56
C LEU A 177 3.39 -11.98 -21.71
N LEU A 178 3.47 -11.39 -22.92
CA LEU A 178 2.75 -11.90 -24.09
C LEU A 178 3.34 -13.20 -24.64
N SER A 179 4.63 -13.48 -24.41
CA SER A 179 5.23 -14.77 -24.76
C SER A 179 4.82 -15.88 -23.78
N GLN A 180 4.61 -15.54 -22.50
CA GLN A 180 4.19 -16.48 -21.45
C GLN A 180 2.68 -16.75 -21.48
N HIS A 181 1.87 -15.78 -21.90
CA HIS A 181 0.42 -15.92 -22.01
C HIS A 181 -0.17 -15.04 -23.14
N ASN A 182 -0.80 -15.65 -24.13
CA ASN A 182 -1.26 -14.98 -25.34
C ASN A 182 -2.78 -14.72 -25.41
N GLN A 183 -3.54 -15.01 -24.35
CA GLN A 183 -5.01 -14.87 -24.32
C GLN A 183 -5.46 -13.94 -23.19
N LEU A 184 -4.85 -12.75 -23.10
CA LEU A 184 -5.21 -11.75 -22.10
C LEU A 184 -6.37 -10.87 -22.60
N ASN A 185 -7.28 -10.52 -21.70
CA ASN A 185 -8.31 -9.51 -21.94
C ASN A 185 -7.85 -8.11 -21.49
N ALA A 186 -7.12 -8.03 -20.39
CA ALA A 186 -6.55 -6.78 -19.90
C ALA A 186 -5.25 -6.99 -19.13
N VAL A 187 -4.39 -5.97 -19.17
CA VAL A 187 -3.15 -5.88 -18.39
C VAL A 187 -3.19 -4.62 -17.53
N PHE A 188 -2.96 -4.80 -16.24
CA PHE A 188 -2.94 -3.72 -15.24
C PHE A 188 -1.49 -3.37 -14.91
N ILE A 189 -1.15 -2.08 -15.05
CA ILE A 189 0.22 -1.59 -14.97
C ILE A 189 0.28 -0.43 -13.97
N PRO A 190 1.17 -0.48 -12.95
CA PRO A 190 1.28 0.62 -11.98
C PRO A 190 1.90 1.85 -12.64
N VAL A 191 1.36 3.02 -12.32
CA VAL A 191 1.80 4.30 -12.89
C VAL A 191 2.31 5.21 -11.77
N GLY A 192 3.57 5.64 -11.90
CA GLY A 192 4.14 6.80 -11.26
C GLY A 192 4.52 7.80 -12.34
N GLY A 193 5.82 7.92 -12.68
CA GLY A 193 6.26 8.74 -13.82
C GLY A 193 5.89 8.21 -15.21
N GLY A 194 5.30 7.02 -15.32
CA GLY A 194 4.70 6.48 -16.55
C GLY A 194 5.61 5.58 -17.41
N GLY A 195 6.91 5.44 -17.12
CA GLY A 195 7.84 4.72 -18.02
C GLY A 195 7.54 3.23 -18.22
N LEU A 196 7.11 2.50 -17.18
CA LEU A 196 6.68 1.10 -17.32
C LEU A 196 5.41 1.00 -18.16
N MET A 197 4.43 1.85 -17.82
CA MET A 197 3.15 1.91 -18.53
C MET A 197 3.36 2.20 -20.01
N ALA A 198 4.14 3.22 -20.37
CA ALA A 198 4.43 3.62 -21.73
C ALA A 198 5.10 2.50 -22.53
N GLY A 199 6.17 1.89 -21.97
CA GLY A 199 6.90 0.81 -22.64
C GLY A 199 6.06 -0.45 -22.84
N MET A 200 5.27 -0.85 -21.84
CA MET A 200 4.39 -2.01 -21.96
C MET A 200 3.22 -1.73 -22.91
N ALA A 201 2.60 -0.54 -22.83
CA ALA A 201 1.44 -0.19 -23.63
C ALA A 201 1.76 -0.21 -25.13
N VAL A 202 2.85 0.43 -25.54
CA VAL A 202 3.25 0.47 -26.95
C VAL A 202 3.54 -0.94 -27.50
N TYR A 203 4.19 -1.80 -26.70
CA TYR A 203 4.46 -3.19 -27.11
C TYR A 203 3.16 -4.01 -27.20
N ILE A 204 2.30 -3.95 -26.19
CA ILE A 204 1.02 -4.69 -26.18
C ILE A 204 0.16 -4.28 -27.38
N LYS A 205 -0.01 -2.98 -27.61
CA LYS A 205 -0.83 -2.50 -28.73
C LYS A 205 -0.25 -2.83 -30.11
N ALA A 206 1.07 -2.90 -30.23
CA ALA A 206 1.73 -3.33 -31.46
C ALA A 206 1.53 -4.83 -31.76
N ILE A 207 1.47 -5.70 -30.75
CA ILE A 207 1.41 -7.17 -30.91
C ILE A 207 -0.03 -7.70 -30.78
N GLN A 208 -0.77 -7.22 -29.77
CA GLN A 208 -2.15 -7.65 -29.46
C GLN A 208 -3.05 -6.43 -29.17
N PRO A 209 -3.48 -5.68 -30.20
CA PRO A 209 -4.20 -4.42 -30.05
C PRO A 209 -5.54 -4.54 -29.30
N ASN A 210 -6.13 -5.74 -29.28
CA ASN A 210 -7.39 -6.00 -28.58
C ASN A 210 -7.24 -6.17 -27.07
N VAL A 211 -6.02 -6.35 -26.55
CA VAL A 211 -5.76 -6.43 -25.10
C VAL A 211 -5.89 -5.02 -24.52
N LYS A 212 -6.74 -4.86 -23.52
CA LYS A 212 -6.86 -3.59 -22.81
C LYS A 212 -5.62 -3.32 -21.95
N VAL A 213 -5.11 -2.12 -22.04
CA VAL A 213 -4.01 -1.62 -21.21
C VAL A 213 -4.59 -0.63 -20.19
N ILE A 214 -4.51 -1.00 -18.91
CA ILE A 214 -5.12 -0.24 -17.83
C ILE A 214 -4.03 0.27 -16.90
N GLY A 215 -3.89 1.59 -16.82
CA GLY A 215 -3.02 2.26 -15.87
C GLY A 215 -3.64 2.27 -14.47
N VAL A 216 -2.83 2.01 -13.45
CA VAL A 216 -3.29 2.07 -12.06
C VAL A 216 -2.46 3.07 -11.28
N GLU A 217 -3.13 4.02 -10.63
CA GLU A 217 -2.51 5.05 -9.80
C GLU A 217 -3.06 5.04 -8.37
N ALA A 218 -2.24 5.46 -7.41
CA ALA A 218 -2.73 5.81 -6.08
C ALA A 218 -3.58 7.09 -6.16
N GLU A 219 -4.68 7.15 -5.43
CA GLU A 219 -5.62 8.30 -5.47
C GLU A 219 -4.94 9.63 -5.10
N ASP A 220 -3.97 9.57 -4.21
CA ASP A 220 -3.18 10.72 -3.73
C ASP A 220 -1.92 11.02 -4.56
N ALA A 221 -1.71 10.30 -5.69
CA ALA A 221 -0.61 10.50 -6.63
C ALA A 221 -1.03 10.27 -8.10
N ALA A 222 -2.25 10.62 -8.47
CA ALA A 222 -2.88 10.32 -9.76
C ALA A 222 -2.49 11.33 -10.87
N CYS A 223 -1.20 11.42 -11.21
CA CYS A 223 -0.70 12.40 -12.16
C CYS A 223 -1.04 12.08 -13.62
N LEU A 224 -1.15 10.82 -14.01
CA LEU A 224 -1.60 10.43 -15.36
C LEU A 224 -3.08 10.76 -15.55
N LYS A 225 -3.94 10.42 -14.57
CA LYS A 225 -5.37 10.73 -14.64
C LYS A 225 -5.61 12.23 -14.76
N ALA A 226 -4.87 13.03 -13.98
CA ALA A 226 -4.93 14.48 -14.08
C ALA A 226 -4.46 14.98 -15.45
N ALA A 227 -3.36 14.44 -15.99
CA ALA A 227 -2.85 14.79 -17.30
C ALA A 227 -3.81 14.39 -18.43
N MET A 228 -4.46 13.22 -18.35
CA MET A 228 -5.49 12.79 -19.31
C MET A 228 -6.69 13.74 -19.33
N ALA A 229 -7.13 14.21 -18.15
CA ALA A 229 -8.22 15.17 -18.05
C ALA A 229 -7.86 16.55 -18.60
N ALA A 230 -6.62 16.99 -18.41
CA ALA A 230 -6.11 18.28 -18.91
C ALA A 230 -5.72 18.24 -20.40
N GLY A 231 -5.42 17.05 -20.94
CA GLY A 231 -4.88 16.87 -22.30
C GLY A 231 -3.37 17.08 -22.42
N GLU A 232 -2.69 17.43 -21.31
CA GLU A 232 -1.25 17.68 -21.20
C GLU A 232 -0.72 17.30 -19.81
N PRO A 233 0.60 17.05 -19.64
CA PRO A 233 1.19 16.79 -18.33
C PRO A 233 1.01 17.96 -17.37
N VAL A 234 0.36 17.72 -16.22
CA VAL A 234 0.16 18.68 -15.14
C VAL A 234 0.97 18.29 -13.90
N THR A 235 1.32 19.27 -13.07
CA THR A 235 2.02 19.03 -11.81
C THR A 235 1.03 19.08 -10.66
N LEU A 236 0.96 18.00 -9.87
CA LEU A 236 0.15 17.94 -8.66
C LEU A 236 0.80 18.77 -7.54
N ASP A 237 0.01 19.45 -6.74
CA ASP A 237 0.50 20.26 -5.62
C ASP A 237 1.23 19.39 -4.57
N ARG A 238 0.64 18.24 -4.25
CA ARG A 238 1.19 17.27 -3.30
C ARG A 238 0.87 15.85 -3.75
N VAL A 239 1.65 14.90 -3.25
CA VAL A 239 1.44 13.46 -3.45
C VAL A 239 1.57 12.72 -2.12
N GLY A 240 0.82 11.64 -1.96
CA GLY A 240 0.96 10.71 -0.84
C GLY A 240 2.25 9.89 -0.95
N LEU A 241 2.84 9.56 0.20
CA LEU A 241 4.14 8.88 0.26
C LEU A 241 4.01 7.39 0.67
N PHE A 242 2.81 6.87 0.87
CA PHE A 242 2.63 5.47 1.24
C PHE A 242 3.16 4.54 0.13
N ALA A 243 2.80 4.80 -1.11
CA ALA A 243 3.33 4.09 -2.28
C ALA A 243 4.49 4.88 -2.91
N ASP A 244 5.60 5.04 -2.18
CA ASP A 244 6.73 5.92 -2.51
C ASP A 244 7.32 5.67 -3.91
N GLY A 245 7.32 4.43 -4.39
CA GLY A 245 7.80 4.06 -5.73
C GLY A 245 6.98 4.65 -6.88
N VAL A 246 5.76 5.14 -6.62
CA VAL A 246 4.86 5.80 -7.59
C VAL A 246 4.46 7.22 -7.18
N ALA A 247 5.00 7.76 -6.10
CA ALA A 247 4.72 9.11 -5.59
C ALA A 247 5.37 10.19 -6.48
N VAL A 248 4.82 10.40 -7.67
CA VAL A 248 5.35 11.30 -8.68
C VAL A 248 4.35 12.43 -8.95
N LYS A 249 4.81 13.70 -8.80
CA LYS A 249 3.96 14.88 -8.99
C LYS A 249 3.55 15.13 -10.44
N ARG A 250 4.38 14.72 -11.40
CA ARG A 250 4.16 14.99 -12.82
C ARG A 250 4.59 13.80 -13.66
N ILE A 251 3.73 13.34 -14.53
CA ILE A 251 4.08 12.31 -15.51
C ILE A 251 5.13 12.82 -16.50
N GLY A 252 5.99 11.93 -16.98
CA GLY A 252 6.95 12.26 -18.04
C GLY A 252 6.27 12.68 -19.33
N THR A 253 6.88 13.58 -20.08
CA THR A 253 6.28 14.13 -21.30
C THR A 253 6.15 13.05 -22.38
N GLU A 254 7.22 12.29 -22.62
CA GLU A 254 7.17 11.17 -23.58
C GLU A 254 6.25 10.04 -23.09
N ASN A 255 6.27 9.76 -21.79
CA ASN A 255 5.38 8.78 -21.18
C ASN A 255 3.90 9.15 -21.33
N PHE A 256 3.56 10.43 -21.21
CA PHE A 256 2.21 10.92 -21.44
C PHE A 256 1.80 10.79 -22.91
N ASN A 257 2.69 11.14 -23.85
CA ASN A 257 2.44 11.00 -25.28
C ASN A 257 2.09 9.56 -25.67
N LEU A 258 2.83 8.58 -25.10
CA LEU A 258 2.55 7.16 -25.32
C LEU A 258 1.29 6.70 -24.58
N ALA A 259 1.10 7.11 -23.34
CA ALA A 259 -0.08 6.74 -22.55
C ALA A 259 -1.37 7.27 -23.17
N LYS A 260 -1.39 8.52 -23.66
CA LYS A 260 -2.54 9.14 -24.34
C LYS A 260 -2.99 8.36 -25.58
N ARG A 261 -2.06 7.68 -26.27
CA ARG A 261 -2.33 6.90 -27.48
C ARG A 261 -2.66 5.44 -27.20
N PHE A 262 -2.04 4.83 -26.18
CA PHE A 262 -1.99 3.38 -26.01
C PHE A 262 -2.55 2.87 -24.66
N CYS A 263 -2.93 3.75 -23.75
CA CYS A 263 -3.63 3.40 -22.51
C CYS A 263 -5.14 3.51 -22.72
N ASP A 264 -5.88 2.45 -22.45
CA ASP A 264 -7.33 2.44 -22.66
C ASP A 264 -8.10 3.04 -21.49
N GLU A 265 -7.57 2.90 -20.25
CA GLU A 265 -8.26 3.33 -19.04
C GLU A 265 -7.27 3.59 -17.90
N VAL A 266 -7.62 4.49 -16.98
CA VAL A 266 -6.87 4.75 -15.77
C VAL A 266 -7.76 4.53 -14.55
N VAL A 267 -7.35 3.63 -13.67
CA VAL A 267 -8.03 3.30 -12.41
C VAL A 267 -7.23 3.86 -11.24
N THR A 268 -7.88 4.54 -10.31
CA THR A 268 -7.25 5.00 -9.06
C THR A 268 -7.68 4.12 -7.88
N VAL A 269 -6.76 3.90 -6.93
CA VAL A 269 -6.98 3.07 -5.74
C VAL A 269 -6.51 3.76 -4.47
N SER A 270 -7.19 3.48 -3.36
CA SER A 270 -6.82 3.99 -2.04
C SER A 270 -5.65 3.20 -1.42
N SER A 271 -5.04 3.76 -0.38
CA SER A 271 -4.01 3.07 0.41
C SER A 271 -4.52 1.77 1.03
N ASP A 272 -5.79 1.73 1.44
CA ASP A 272 -6.42 0.51 2.00
C ASP A 272 -6.59 -0.58 0.95
N GLU A 273 -7.00 -0.22 -0.29
CA GLU A 273 -7.08 -1.15 -1.41
C GLU A 273 -5.70 -1.72 -1.79
N ILE A 274 -4.63 -0.90 -1.68
CA ILE A 274 -3.24 -1.35 -1.87
C ILE A 274 -2.84 -2.32 -0.76
N CYS A 275 -3.11 -2.01 0.51
CA CYS A 275 -2.83 -2.91 1.64
C CYS A 275 -3.53 -4.26 1.49
N ALA A 276 -4.80 -4.25 1.05
CA ALA A 276 -5.56 -5.47 0.77
C ALA A 276 -4.94 -6.28 -0.41
N ALA A 277 -4.36 -5.62 -1.41
CA ALA A 277 -3.66 -6.30 -2.50
C ALA A 277 -2.33 -6.92 -2.04
N ILE A 278 -1.56 -6.25 -1.17
CA ILE A 278 -0.35 -6.83 -0.56
C ILE A 278 -0.69 -8.12 0.19
N LYS A 279 -1.78 -8.11 0.97
CA LYS A 279 -2.27 -9.29 1.67
C LYS A 279 -2.65 -10.41 0.71
N ASP A 280 -3.35 -10.13 -0.40
CA ASP A 280 -3.71 -11.14 -1.40
C ASP A 280 -2.47 -11.76 -2.06
N ILE A 281 -1.44 -10.96 -2.38
CA ILE A 281 -0.16 -11.45 -2.90
C ILE A 281 0.49 -12.40 -1.89
N PHE A 282 0.52 -12.01 -0.62
CA PHE A 282 1.07 -12.88 0.43
C PHE A 282 0.26 -14.18 0.59
N ASP A 283 -1.08 -14.11 0.59
CA ASP A 283 -1.94 -15.27 0.78
C ASP A 283 -1.84 -16.29 -0.36
N ASP A 284 -1.67 -15.82 -1.60
CA ASP A 284 -1.56 -16.69 -2.77
C ASP A 284 -0.12 -17.17 -3.03
N LEU A 285 0.86 -16.28 -2.95
CA LEU A 285 2.22 -16.53 -3.45
C LEU A 285 3.30 -16.56 -2.36
N ARG A 286 2.98 -16.24 -1.12
CA ARG A 286 3.94 -16.07 -0.01
C ARG A 286 5.04 -15.06 -0.34
N ALA A 287 4.70 -14.05 -1.13
CA ALA A 287 5.57 -12.92 -1.47
C ALA A 287 5.10 -11.66 -0.75
N VAL A 288 6.04 -10.79 -0.41
CA VAL A 288 5.74 -9.49 0.21
C VAL A 288 6.06 -8.40 -0.81
N ALA A 289 5.03 -7.72 -1.29
CA ALA A 289 5.15 -6.61 -2.22
C ALA A 289 5.36 -5.29 -1.47
N GLU A 290 6.12 -4.37 -2.06
CA GLU A 290 6.05 -2.97 -1.65
C GLU A 290 4.70 -2.34 -2.07
N PRO A 291 4.22 -1.25 -1.45
CA PRO A 291 2.95 -0.64 -1.81
C PRO A 291 2.82 -0.31 -3.30
N ALA A 292 3.85 0.29 -3.91
CA ALA A 292 3.90 0.54 -5.35
C ALA A 292 3.85 -0.76 -6.18
N GLY A 293 4.42 -1.85 -5.65
CA GLY A 293 4.43 -3.17 -6.28
C GLY A 293 3.04 -3.82 -6.36
N ALA A 294 2.20 -3.61 -5.37
CA ALA A 294 0.86 -4.18 -5.29
C ALA A 294 -0.22 -3.33 -6.00
N LEU A 295 0.13 -2.12 -6.43
CA LEU A 295 -0.80 -1.13 -6.98
C LEU A 295 -1.62 -1.68 -8.15
N ALA A 296 -0.98 -2.35 -9.12
CA ALA A 296 -1.65 -2.91 -10.28
C ALA A 296 -2.69 -3.97 -9.90
N LEU A 297 -2.39 -4.82 -8.91
CA LEU A 297 -3.34 -5.82 -8.42
C LEU A 297 -4.53 -5.17 -7.71
N ALA A 298 -4.31 -4.09 -6.95
CA ALA A 298 -5.40 -3.33 -6.33
C ALA A 298 -6.35 -2.77 -7.40
N GLY A 299 -5.83 -2.19 -8.49
CA GLY A 299 -6.62 -1.71 -9.62
C GLY A 299 -7.38 -2.83 -10.33
N LEU A 300 -6.76 -3.97 -10.54
CA LEU A 300 -7.42 -5.17 -11.11
C LEU A 300 -8.61 -5.62 -10.24
N LYS A 301 -8.44 -5.66 -8.92
CA LYS A 301 -9.52 -6.02 -7.98
C LYS A 301 -10.69 -5.05 -8.10
N LYS A 302 -10.42 -3.76 -8.09
CA LYS A 302 -11.44 -2.69 -8.23
C LYS A 302 -12.17 -2.77 -9.57
N TYR A 303 -11.45 -2.90 -10.66
CA TYR A 303 -11.99 -3.08 -12.01
C TYR A 303 -12.87 -4.33 -12.12
N SER A 304 -12.43 -5.46 -11.57
CA SER A 304 -13.21 -6.70 -11.53
C SER A 304 -14.53 -6.56 -10.79
N GLN A 305 -14.58 -5.78 -9.70
CA GLN A 305 -15.82 -5.49 -8.98
C GLN A 305 -16.81 -4.67 -9.80
N GLN A 306 -16.31 -3.71 -10.58
CA GLN A 306 -17.14 -2.91 -11.49
C GLN A 306 -17.74 -3.77 -12.60
N LEU A 307 -16.99 -4.76 -13.13
CA LEU A 307 -17.47 -5.70 -14.14
C LEU A 307 -18.59 -6.63 -13.61
N LYS A 308 -18.60 -7.01 -12.34
CA LYS A 308 -19.69 -7.83 -11.75
C LYS A 308 -21.06 -7.17 -11.85
N ASN A 309 -21.10 -5.85 -11.94
CA ASN A 309 -22.31 -5.06 -12.13
C ASN A 309 -22.72 -4.95 -13.63
N SER A 310 -21.93 -5.52 -14.54
CA SER A 310 -22.18 -5.56 -15.97
C SER A 310 -22.58 -6.97 -16.43
N THR A 311 -23.21 -7.09 -17.59
CA THR A 311 -23.75 -8.34 -18.15
C THR A 311 -22.71 -9.32 -18.71
N LEU A 312 -21.42 -9.20 -18.32
CA LEU A 312 -20.36 -10.09 -18.79
C LEU A 312 -20.53 -11.50 -18.17
N SER A 313 -20.88 -12.47 -19.01
CA SER A 313 -21.21 -13.85 -18.60
C SER A 313 -20.03 -14.81 -18.58
N LYS A 314 -18.82 -14.40 -18.99
CA LYS A 314 -17.65 -15.29 -19.09
C LYS A 314 -16.49 -14.81 -18.22
N PRO A 315 -15.75 -15.74 -17.58
CA PRO A 315 -14.50 -15.41 -16.91
C PRO A 315 -13.51 -14.72 -17.85
N GLN A 316 -12.87 -13.65 -17.39
CA GLN A 316 -11.84 -12.91 -18.12
C GLN A 316 -10.44 -13.37 -17.69
N GLN A 317 -9.44 -13.15 -18.55
CA GLN A 317 -8.02 -13.39 -18.30
C GLN A 317 -7.33 -12.05 -18.02
N PHE A 318 -6.92 -11.81 -16.80
CA PHE A 318 -6.27 -10.57 -16.40
C PHE A 318 -4.84 -10.81 -15.95
N ALA A 319 -3.95 -9.90 -16.30
CA ALA A 319 -2.60 -9.86 -15.75
C ALA A 319 -2.35 -8.53 -15.03
N ALA A 320 -1.68 -8.58 -13.90
CA ALA A 320 -1.18 -7.41 -13.19
C ALA A 320 0.34 -7.50 -13.02
N VAL A 321 1.03 -6.37 -12.94
CA VAL A 321 2.48 -6.33 -12.72
C VAL A 321 2.77 -6.08 -11.25
N LEU A 322 3.39 -7.06 -10.58
CA LEU A 322 4.04 -6.87 -9.28
C LEU A 322 5.39 -6.20 -9.52
N SER A 323 5.42 -4.88 -9.44
CA SER A 323 6.52 -4.07 -9.96
C SER A 323 7.75 -3.99 -9.06
N GLY A 324 7.61 -4.31 -7.77
CA GLY A 324 8.73 -4.32 -6.83
C GLY A 324 8.39 -4.82 -5.43
N ALA A 325 9.46 -5.10 -4.65
CA ALA A 325 9.40 -5.61 -3.29
C ALA A 325 10.43 -4.95 -2.34
N ASN A 326 10.95 -3.77 -2.67
CA ASN A 326 11.92 -3.04 -1.83
C ASN A 326 11.21 -2.32 -0.66
N LEU A 327 10.58 -3.11 0.18
CA LEU A 327 9.79 -2.68 1.31
C LEU A 327 10.67 -2.39 2.53
N ASN A 328 10.38 -1.31 3.27
CA ASN A 328 10.84 -1.18 4.64
C ASN A 328 9.95 -2.04 5.56
N PHE A 329 10.54 -2.85 6.43
CA PHE A 329 9.82 -3.79 7.29
C PHE A 329 8.77 -3.09 8.19
N ASP A 330 9.04 -1.86 8.62
CA ASP A 330 8.09 -1.05 9.39
C ASP A 330 6.76 -0.79 8.64
N THR A 331 6.79 -0.77 7.31
CA THR A 331 5.59 -0.59 6.47
C THR A 331 4.62 -1.76 6.62
N LEU A 332 5.10 -2.97 6.99
CA LEU A 332 4.22 -4.13 7.22
C LEU A 332 3.24 -3.92 8.37
N ARG A 333 3.64 -3.15 9.38
CA ARG A 333 2.73 -2.78 10.46
C ARG A 333 1.54 -2.00 9.92
N TYR A 334 1.80 -0.97 9.13
CA TYR A 334 0.76 -0.17 8.49
C TYR A 334 -0.15 -1.02 7.59
N VAL A 335 0.45 -1.92 6.77
CA VAL A 335 -0.29 -2.84 5.91
C VAL A 335 -1.19 -3.76 6.72
N SER A 336 -0.66 -4.37 7.78
CA SER A 336 -1.39 -5.30 8.65
C SER A 336 -2.62 -4.65 9.29
N GLU A 337 -2.51 -3.38 9.68
CA GLU A 337 -3.59 -2.64 10.34
C GLU A 337 -4.71 -2.20 9.38
N ARG A 338 -4.43 -2.12 8.08
CA ARG A 338 -5.35 -1.55 7.07
C ARG A 338 -5.90 -2.54 6.04
N CYS A 339 -5.27 -3.68 5.87
CA CYS A 339 -5.68 -4.63 4.84
C CYS A 339 -7.12 -5.16 5.03
N GLU A 340 -7.58 -5.35 6.26
CA GLU A 340 -8.96 -5.82 6.54
C GLU A 340 -10.00 -4.71 6.25
N LEU A 341 -9.66 -3.44 6.47
CA LEU A 341 -10.49 -2.29 6.09
C LEU A 341 -10.63 -2.20 4.57
N GLY A 342 -9.53 -2.29 3.83
CA GLY A 342 -9.51 -2.26 2.37
C GLY A 342 -10.29 -3.42 1.71
N GLU A 343 -10.42 -4.54 2.40
CA GLU A 343 -11.27 -5.66 1.98
C GLU A 343 -12.73 -5.55 2.47
N LYS A 344 -13.05 -4.50 3.23
CA LYS A 344 -14.33 -4.35 3.93
C LYS A 344 -14.68 -5.57 4.81
N LYS A 345 -13.64 -6.15 5.43
CA LYS A 345 -13.73 -7.24 6.41
C LYS A 345 -13.69 -6.75 7.85
N GLU A 346 -13.41 -5.48 8.05
CA GLU A 346 -13.49 -4.78 9.32
C GLU A 346 -14.27 -3.47 9.13
N ALA A 347 -15.00 -3.08 10.16
CA ALA A 347 -15.57 -1.74 10.28
C ALA A 347 -15.20 -1.17 11.65
N VAL A 348 -14.93 0.13 11.71
CA VAL A 348 -14.54 0.83 12.91
C VAL A 348 -15.59 1.89 13.27
N PHE A 349 -16.03 1.90 14.52
CA PHE A 349 -17.06 2.82 15.00
C PHE A 349 -16.61 3.54 16.27
N ALA A 350 -16.98 4.81 16.39
CA ALA A 350 -17.15 5.46 17.67
C ALA A 350 -18.62 5.33 18.09
N VAL A 351 -18.89 4.81 19.28
CA VAL A 351 -20.26 4.63 19.78
C VAL A 351 -20.39 5.25 21.16
N THR A 352 -21.48 5.98 21.40
CA THR A 352 -21.80 6.54 22.70
C THR A 352 -22.78 5.61 23.43
N ILE A 353 -22.37 5.17 24.63
CA ILE A 353 -23.22 4.33 25.50
C ILE A 353 -23.46 5.06 26.84
N PRO A 354 -24.52 4.73 27.61
CA PRO A 354 -24.68 5.23 28.98
C PRO A 354 -23.52 4.76 29.87
N GLU A 355 -23.03 5.63 30.75
CA GLU A 355 -22.02 5.27 31.75
C GLU A 355 -22.70 4.65 32.96
N GLU A 356 -23.10 3.41 32.84
CA GLU A 356 -23.73 2.62 33.91
C GLU A 356 -23.37 1.14 33.82
N LYS A 357 -23.43 0.45 34.95
CA LYS A 357 -23.14 -0.97 35.01
C LYS A 357 -23.98 -1.77 34.00
N GLY A 358 -23.34 -2.67 33.26
CA GLY A 358 -23.97 -3.51 32.25
C GLY A 358 -24.14 -2.88 30.86
N SER A 359 -23.83 -1.60 30.64
CA SER A 359 -23.93 -0.96 29.32
C SER A 359 -23.04 -1.61 28.28
N PHE A 360 -21.83 -1.97 28.63
CA PHE A 360 -20.94 -2.75 27.77
C PHE A 360 -21.56 -4.07 27.31
N ARG A 361 -22.11 -4.81 28.26
CA ARG A 361 -22.76 -6.10 27.94
C ARG A 361 -23.94 -5.92 26.99
N ARG A 362 -24.82 -4.94 27.25
CA ARG A 362 -25.95 -4.60 26.37
C ARG A 362 -25.48 -4.21 24.97
N PHE A 363 -24.43 -3.41 24.86
CA PHE A 363 -23.84 -3.04 23.58
C PHE A 363 -23.34 -4.27 22.81
N CYS A 364 -22.55 -5.14 23.43
CA CYS A 364 -22.06 -6.36 22.80
C CYS A 364 -23.18 -7.33 22.41
N GLN A 365 -24.27 -7.41 23.20
CA GLN A 365 -25.47 -8.18 22.86
C GLN A 365 -26.12 -7.63 21.58
N THR A 366 -26.20 -6.30 21.41
CA THR A 366 -26.74 -5.64 20.21
C THR A 366 -25.96 -6.04 18.96
N LEU A 367 -24.64 -6.20 19.06
CA LEU A 367 -23.80 -6.65 17.95
C LEU A 367 -23.99 -8.12 17.56
N GLY A 368 -24.75 -8.91 18.34
CA GLY A 368 -25.20 -10.25 17.96
C GLY A 368 -24.07 -11.29 17.83
N GLY A 369 -23.06 -11.25 18.70
CA GLY A 369 -21.97 -12.24 18.72
C GLY A 369 -20.95 -12.11 17.59
N ARG A 370 -20.90 -10.97 16.90
CA ARG A 370 -19.85 -10.65 15.95
C ARG A 370 -18.50 -10.57 16.63
N ALA A 371 -17.45 -10.98 15.95
CA ALA A 371 -16.11 -10.88 16.47
C ALA A 371 -15.70 -9.39 16.54
N ILE A 372 -15.21 -8.98 17.69
CA ILE A 372 -14.64 -7.67 17.92
C ILE A 372 -13.13 -7.77 17.62
N THR A 373 -12.61 -6.88 16.78
CA THR A 373 -11.20 -6.84 16.43
C THR A 373 -10.39 -5.94 17.37
N GLU A 374 -11.02 -4.88 17.83
CA GLU A 374 -10.46 -3.99 18.85
C GLU A 374 -11.57 -3.30 19.63
N PHE A 375 -11.25 -2.91 20.85
CA PHE A 375 -12.18 -2.23 21.74
C PHE A 375 -11.41 -1.32 22.70
N ASN A 376 -11.65 -0.01 22.63
CA ASN A 376 -11.02 0.97 23.48
C ASN A 376 -12.09 1.77 24.23
N TYR A 377 -11.96 1.79 25.54
CA TYR A 377 -12.82 2.56 26.43
C TYR A 377 -12.02 3.09 27.61
N ARG A 378 -12.31 4.29 28.01
CA ARG A 378 -11.85 4.89 29.26
C ARG A 378 -12.96 5.73 29.89
N TYR A 379 -13.17 5.55 31.18
CA TYR A 379 -14.09 6.38 31.96
C TYR A 379 -13.71 7.85 31.86
N ALA A 380 -14.65 8.68 31.42
CA ALA A 380 -14.44 10.12 31.24
C ALA A 380 -15.59 10.99 31.77
N SER A 381 -16.77 10.43 32.08
CA SER A 381 -17.96 11.14 32.52
C SER A 381 -18.90 10.21 33.27
N ASP A 382 -19.70 10.73 34.20
CA ASP A 382 -20.68 9.94 34.97
C ASP A 382 -21.96 9.63 34.16
N SER A 383 -22.13 10.15 32.97
CA SER A 383 -23.40 10.00 32.20
C SER A 383 -23.24 9.27 30.88
N LYS A 384 -22.12 9.46 30.18
CA LYS A 384 -21.87 8.92 28.83
C LYS A 384 -20.45 8.41 28.69
N ALA A 385 -20.33 7.26 28.04
CA ALA A 385 -19.08 6.67 27.61
C ALA A 385 -18.95 6.70 26.10
N HIS A 386 -17.77 7.05 25.61
CA HIS A 386 -17.42 6.92 24.18
C HIS A 386 -16.50 5.72 24.02
N ILE A 387 -16.94 4.77 23.22
CA ILE A 387 -16.18 3.57 22.91
C ILE A 387 -15.71 3.61 21.46
N PHE A 388 -14.48 3.18 21.25
CA PHE A 388 -13.92 2.90 19.94
C PHE A 388 -13.95 1.39 19.73
N VAL A 389 -14.62 0.92 18.68
CA VAL A 389 -14.81 -0.52 18.45
C VAL A 389 -14.56 -0.89 17.00
N GLY A 390 -13.72 -1.91 16.79
CA GLY A 390 -13.55 -2.60 15.52
C GLY A 390 -14.40 -3.86 15.49
N ILE A 391 -15.11 -4.09 14.39
CA ILE A 391 -16.05 -5.20 14.21
C ILE A 391 -15.66 -5.96 12.95
N LYS A 392 -15.47 -7.28 13.06
CA LYS A 392 -15.18 -8.14 11.93
C LYS A 392 -16.42 -8.35 11.07
N LEU A 393 -16.28 -8.10 9.77
CA LEU A 393 -17.32 -8.28 8.77
C LEU A 393 -17.05 -9.54 7.93
N ARG A 394 -18.07 -10.38 7.74
CA ARG A 394 -18.01 -11.59 6.88
C ARG A 394 -18.57 -11.35 5.49
N HIS A 395 -19.53 -10.42 5.39
CA HIS A 395 -20.27 -10.11 4.16
C HIS A 395 -20.07 -8.66 3.67
N GLY A 396 -18.95 -8.04 4.02
CA GLY A 396 -18.53 -6.72 3.53
C GLY A 396 -19.58 -5.63 3.75
N GLN A 397 -19.87 -4.85 2.71
CA GLN A 397 -20.77 -3.69 2.76
C GLN A 397 -22.19 -4.02 3.24
N GLN A 398 -22.72 -5.21 2.89
CA GLN A 398 -24.05 -5.62 3.33
C GLN A 398 -24.11 -5.77 4.85
N GLU A 399 -23.10 -6.40 5.44
CA GLU A 399 -23.05 -6.58 6.88
C GLU A 399 -22.75 -5.26 7.61
N LEU A 400 -21.95 -4.37 7.03
CA LEU A 400 -21.74 -3.01 7.54
C LEU A 400 -23.08 -2.27 7.68
N ASN A 401 -23.92 -2.32 6.65
CA ASN A 401 -25.24 -1.71 6.70
C ASN A 401 -26.12 -2.33 7.80
N THR A 402 -26.08 -3.66 7.94
CA THR A 402 -26.80 -4.35 9.02
C THR A 402 -26.31 -3.92 10.41
N VAL A 403 -25.01 -3.74 10.62
CA VAL A 403 -24.46 -3.23 11.89
C VAL A 403 -24.97 -1.81 12.17
N LYS A 404 -24.97 -0.92 11.17
CA LYS A 404 -25.52 0.44 11.32
C LYS A 404 -26.99 0.45 11.70
N GLU A 405 -27.80 -0.42 11.07
CA GLU A 405 -29.22 -0.58 11.40
C GLU A 405 -29.42 -1.09 12.84
N LEU A 406 -28.62 -2.07 13.28
CA LEU A 406 -28.68 -2.59 14.64
C LEU A 406 -28.37 -1.51 15.69
N LEU A 407 -27.31 -0.70 15.45
CA LEU A 407 -26.95 0.39 16.34
C LEU A 407 -28.04 1.48 16.39
N SER A 408 -28.58 1.86 15.24
CA SER A 408 -29.66 2.83 15.13
C SER A 408 -30.94 2.36 15.83
N ASN A 409 -31.36 1.10 15.60
CA ASN A 409 -32.56 0.53 16.19
C ASN A 409 -32.44 0.37 17.72
N ALA A 410 -31.24 0.15 18.23
CA ALA A 410 -30.97 0.10 19.66
C ALA A 410 -30.83 1.50 20.30
N GLY A 411 -30.92 2.58 19.51
CA GLY A 411 -30.86 3.96 19.99
C GLY A 411 -29.46 4.46 20.34
N TYR A 412 -28.41 3.79 19.87
CA TYR A 412 -27.04 4.25 20.05
C TYR A 412 -26.73 5.41 19.11
N ASP A 413 -26.08 6.45 19.65
CA ASP A 413 -25.41 7.48 18.86
C ASP A 413 -24.04 6.93 18.43
N TYR A 414 -23.77 6.89 17.12
CA TYR A 414 -22.55 6.33 16.58
C TYR A 414 -22.04 7.08 15.36
N GLN A 415 -20.74 6.99 15.15
CA GLN A 415 -20.04 7.47 13.95
C GLN A 415 -19.27 6.30 13.31
N ASP A 416 -19.46 6.11 12.01
CA ASP A 416 -18.63 5.18 11.23
C ASP A 416 -17.28 5.85 10.93
N LEU A 417 -16.20 5.27 11.45
CA LEU A 417 -14.83 5.76 11.33
C LEU A 417 -13.99 4.94 10.33
N SER A 418 -14.61 3.98 9.62
CA SER A 418 -13.89 3.06 8.72
C SER A 418 -13.10 3.78 7.62
N ASP A 419 -13.57 4.96 7.20
CA ASP A 419 -12.91 5.81 6.19
C ASP A 419 -12.20 7.04 6.81
N ASP A 420 -12.19 7.20 8.15
CA ASP A 420 -11.57 8.32 8.84
C ASP A 420 -10.07 8.08 9.06
N GLU A 421 -9.21 8.82 8.32
CA GLU A 421 -7.75 8.67 8.41
C GLU A 421 -7.18 9.03 9.79
N LEU A 422 -7.72 10.06 10.45
CA LEU A 422 -7.28 10.44 11.80
C LEU A 422 -7.59 9.32 12.80
N ALA A 423 -8.77 8.72 12.70
CA ALA A 423 -9.14 7.59 13.55
C ALA A 423 -8.24 6.37 13.31
N LYS A 424 -7.96 6.03 12.04
CA LYS A 424 -7.12 4.88 11.66
C LYS A 424 -5.66 5.06 12.08
N LEU A 425 -5.11 6.27 11.97
CA LEU A 425 -3.70 6.53 12.25
C LEU A 425 -3.40 6.83 13.72
N HIS A 426 -4.34 7.44 14.44
CA HIS A 426 -4.08 7.96 15.77
C HIS A 426 -5.07 7.46 16.83
N VAL A 427 -6.39 7.63 16.63
CA VAL A 427 -7.38 7.36 17.67
C VAL A 427 -7.41 5.89 18.08
N ARG A 428 -7.29 4.97 17.12
CA ARG A 428 -7.27 3.51 17.39
C ARG A 428 -6.11 3.04 18.29
N HIS A 429 -5.05 3.86 18.44
CA HIS A 429 -3.89 3.54 19.27
C HIS A 429 -3.97 4.14 20.68
N MET A 430 -5.02 4.90 20.98
CA MET A 430 -5.18 5.54 22.28
C MET A 430 -5.78 4.56 23.28
N VAL A 431 -5.08 4.33 24.39
CA VAL A 431 -5.58 3.54 25.53
C VAL A 431 -6.54 4.37 26.41
N GLY A 432 -6.92 5.55 25.98
CA GLY A 432 -7.59 6.56 26.78
C GLY A 432 -6.59 7.46 27.49
N GLY A 433 -7.06 8.23 28.46
CA GLY A 433 -6.24 9.16 29.23
C GLY A 433 -6.40 8.93 30.73
N MET A 434 -6.04 9.93 31.51
CA MET A 434 -6.32 9.94 32.93
C MET A 434 -7.83 10.12 33.17
N PRO A 435 -8.41 9.43 34.16
CA PRO A 435 -9.80 9.65 34.51
C PRO A 435 -9.98 11.05 35.12
N PRO A 436 -11.17 11.66 34.98
CA PRO A 436 -11.41 13.02 35.49
C PRO A 436 -11.44 13.13 37.02
N ARG A 437 -11.51 12.01 37.70
CA ARG A 437 -11.45 11.92 39.19
C ARG A 437 -10.58 10.75 39.61
N GLN A 438 -10.09 10.80 40.84
CA GLN A 438 -9.41 9.66 41.41
C GLN A 438 -10.38 8.49 41.58
N LEU A 439 -10.04 7.35 41.02
CA LEU A 439 -10.80 6.12 41.10
C LEU A 439 -10.11 5.12 42.00
N GLN A 440 -10.88 4.34 42.77
CA GLN A 440 -10.35 3.13 43.42
C GLN A 440 -10.31 2.02 42.35
N GLU A 441 -9.30 2.11 41.50
CA GLU A 441 -9.18 1.28 40.31
C GLU A 441 -8.15 0.16 40.50
N GLN A 442 -8.55 -1.05 40.17
CA GLN A 442 -7.63 -2.18 40.02
C GLN A 442 -7.51 -2.53 38.52
N VAL A 443 -6.28 -2.61 38.02
CA VAL A 443 -6.00 -2.87 36.61
C VAL A 443 -5.32 -4.22 36.44
N TYR A 444 -5.82 -4.98 35.47
CA TYR A 444 -5.36 -6.31 35.15
C TYR A 444 -5.02 -6.42 33.66
N GLN A 445 -3.94 -7.13 33.37
CA GLN A 445 -3.61 -7.61 32.04
C GLN A 445 -4.06 -9.07 31.93
N PHE A 446 -4.78 -9.40 30.83
CA PHE A 446 -5.27 -10.74 30.57
C PHE A 446 -4.66 -11.30 29.31
N ASN A 447 -4.43 -12.61 29.31
CA ASN A 447 -4.19 -13.38 28.10
C ASN A 447 -5.54 -13.89 27.60
N PHE A 448 -6.10 -13.20 26.60
CA PHE A 448 -7.48 -13.35 26.17
C PHE A 448 -7.57 -14.36 25.00
N PRO A 449 -8.42 -15.39 25.06
CA PRO A 449 -8.53 -16.34 23.97
C PRO A 449 -9.24 -15.74 22.75
N GLU A 450 -8.69 -15.94 21.56
CA GLU A 450 -9.17 -15.36 20.30
C GLU A 450 -10.20 -16.26 19.61
N TYR A 451 -11.40 -16.37 20.21
CA TYR A 451 -12.55 -17.06 19.59
C TYR A 451 -13.82 -16.17 19.65
N PRO A 452 -14.75 -16.34 18.69
CA PRO A 452 -16.02 -15.61 18.70
C PRO A 452 -16.79 -15.84 20.01
N GLY A 453 -17.15 -14.76 20.71
CA GLY A 453 -17.87 -14.82 21.98
C GLY A 453 -17.00 -14.77 23.25
N ALA A 454 -15.67 -14.77 23.15
CA ALA A 454 -14.78 -14.67 24.30
C ALA A 454 -15.03 -13.39 25.12
N LEU A 455 -15.17 -12.24 24.47
CA LEU A 455 -15.53 -10.99 25.12
C LEU A 455 -16.90 -11.06 25.81
N MET A 456 -17.89 -11.69 25.18
CA MET A 456 -19.21 -11.85 25.78
C MET A 456 -19.17 -12.77 27.01
N ASN A 457 -18.38 -13.85 26.96
CA ASN A 457 -18.16 -14.73 28.11
C ASN A 457 -17.50 -13.98 29.28
N PHE A 458 -16.50 -13.15 28.99
CA PHE A 458 -15.87 -12.28 29.97
C PHE A 458 -16.89 -11.33 30.62
N LEU A 459 -17.69 -10.62 29.81
CA LEU A 459 -18.69 -9.67 30.31
C LEU A 459 -19.83 -10.36 31.08
N ASN A 460 -20.23 -11.57 30.69
CA ASN A 460 -21.24 -12.35 31.40
C ASN A 460 -20.74 -12.83 32.77
N THR A 461 -19.48 -13.24 32.86
CA THR A 461 -18.87 -13.72 34.10
C THR A 461 -18.67 -12.59 35.13
N LEU A 462 -18.27 -11.40 34.66
CA LEU A 462 -18.20 -10.22 35.50
C LEU A 462 -19.58 -9.71 35.92
N GLY A 463 -20.58 -9.90 35.08
CA GLY A 463 -21.96 -9.48 35.33
C GLY A 463 -22.08 -7.98 35.59
N GLU A 464 -22.87 -7.64 36.63
CA GLU A 464 -23.06 -6.25 37.10
C GLU A 464 -22.29 -5.95 38.38
N HIS A 465 -21.36 -6.84 38.78
CA HIS A 465 -20.65 -6.71 40.05
C HIS A 465 -19.59 -5.61 40.03
N CYS A 466 -18.93 -5.41 38.89
CA CYS A 466 -17.85 -4.46 38.74
C CYS A 466 -18.19 -3.39 37.68
N ASN A 467 -17.76 -2.16 37.94
CA ASN A 467 -17.75 -1.12 36.92
C ASN A 467 -16.41 -1.18 36.15
N ILE A 468 -16.47 -1.34 34.82
CA ILE A 468 -15.29 -1.31 33.97
C ILE A 468 -14.94 0.16 33.73
N THR A 469 -13.73 0.56 34.09
CA THR A 469 -13.24 1.94 34.00
C THR A 469 -12.22 2.12 32.87
N LEU A 470 -11.57 1.04 32.47
CA LEU A 470 -10.62 0.95 31.38
C LEU A 470 -10.85 -0.38 30.65
N PHE A 471 -10.87 -0.35 29.34
CA PHE A 471 -10.82 -1.57 28.55
C PHE A 471 -10.09 -1.30 27.24
N HIS A 472 -8.98 -2.00 27.06
CA HIS A 472 -8.18 -1.93 25.85
C HIS A 472 -7.92 -3.34 25.35
N TYR A 473 -8.46 -3.65 24.19
CA TYR A 473 -8.30 -4.94 23.53
C TYR A 473 -7.95 -4.73 22.06
N ARG A 474 -7.04 -5.54 21.57
CA ARG A 474 -6.63 -5.56 20.18
C ARG A 474 -6.24 -6.97 19.73
N ASN A 475 -6.90 -7.45 18.67
CA ASN A 475 -6.57 -8.73 18.06
C ASN A 475 -5.25 -8.61 17.26
N HIS A 476 -4.27 -9.45 17.57
CA HIS A 476 -2.98 -9.50 16.87
C HIS A 476 -2.86 -10.69 15.91
N GLY A 477 -3.95 -11.43 15.65
CA GLY A 477 -3.95 -12.60 14.77
C GLY A 477 -3.27 -13.84 15.36
N ALA A 478 -3.01 -13.84 16.68
CA ALA A 478 -2.54 -15.01 17.42
C ALA A 478 -3.72 -15.82 17.98
N ALA A 479 -3.45 -16.96 18.63
CA ALA A 479 -4.47 -17.73 19.33
C ALA A 479 -4.98 -17.06 20.61
N THR A 480 -4.20 -16.12 21.15
CA THR A 480 -4.53 -15.28 22.31
C THR A 480 -4.17 -13.83 22.03
N GLY A 481 -4.95 -12.90 22.58
CA GLY A 481 -4.70 -11.46 22.55
C GLY A 481 -4.46 -10.88 23.93
N ASP A 482 -3.79 -9.74 24.01
CA ASP A 482 -3.56 -9.04 25.26
C ASP A 482 -4.67 -8.03 25.52
N VAL A 483 -5.30 -8.11 26.69
CA VAL A 483 -6.34 -7.19 27.15
C VAL A 483 -5.86 -6.48 28.41
N LEU A 484 -6.00 -5.16 28.42
CA LEU A 484 -5.84 -4.35 29.64
C LEU A 484 -7.25 -3.92 30.10
N ALA A 485 -7.66 -4.33 31.29
CA ALA A 485 -8.95 -3.94 31.86
C ALA A 485 -8.79 -3.37 33.27
N GLY A 486 -9.44 -2.24 33.52
CA GLY A 486 -9.53 -1.57 34.82
C GLY A 486 -10.94 -1.69 35.38
N PHE A 487 -11.05 -1.86 36.70
CA PHE A 487 -12.29 -2.01 37.41
C PHE A 487 -12.33 -1.08 38.64
N GLU A 488 -13.44 -0.37 38.79
CA GLU A 488 -13.71 0.36 40.02
C GLU A 488 -14.19 -0.65 41.08
N VAL A 489 -13.45 -0.79 42.17
CA VAL A 489 -13.68 -1.80 43.19
C VAL A 489 -14.07 -1.10 44.48
N ALA A 490 -15.17 -1.48 45.11
CA ALA A 490 -15.46 -1.07 46.47
C ALA A 490 -14.46 -1.74 47.42
N SER A 491 -14.11 -1.08 48.53
CA SER A 491 -13.03 -1.46 49.45
C SER A 491 -13.14 -2.89 50.04
N HIS A 492 -14.22 -3.61 49.77
CA HIS A 492 -14.49 -4.96 50.31
C HIS A 492 -14.78 -6.02 49.22
N ASP A 493 -14.74 -5.66 47.93
CA ASP A 493 -15.05 -6.61 46.83
C ASP A 493 -13.77 -7.34 46.40
N ASP A 494 -13.79 -8.65 46.44
CA ASP A 494 -12.73 -9.51 45.91
C ASP A 494 -13.00 -9.81 44.43
N ILE A 495 -12.50 -8.96 43.55
CA ILE A 495 -12.63 -9.14 42.09
C ILE A 495 -11.91 -10.41 41.62
N ALA A 496 -10.85 -10.84 42.30
CA ALA A 496 -10.08 -12.02 41.93
C ALA A 496 -10.95 -13.28 41.88
N ALA A 497 -11.93 -13.43 42.76
CA ALA A 497 -12.85 -14.55 42.76
C ALA A 497 -13.72 -14.62 41.51
N TYR A 498 -14.03 -13.50 40.88
CA TYR A 498 -14.74 -13.47 39.57
C TYR A 498 -13.80 -13.73 38.40
N LEU A 499 -12.57 -13.21 38.47
CA LEU A 499 -11.54 -13.41 37.43
C LEU A 499 -11.10 -14.87 37.38
N ASP A 500 -10.99 -15.55 38.52
CA ASP A 500 -10.65 -16.98 38.60
C ASP A 500 -11.71 -17.87 37.90
N LYS A 501 -12.97 -17.49 37.93
CA LYS A 501 -14.06 -18.20 37.26
C LYS A 501 -13.98 -18.12 35.74
N LEU A 502 -13.29 -17.13 35.18
CA LEU A 502 -13.08 -17.01 33.74
C LEU A 502 -12.13 -18.08 33.19
N GLY A 503 -11.20 -18.56 34.03
CA GLY A 503 -10.15 -19.49 33.60
C GLY A 503 -9.11 -18.86 32.65
N TYR A 504 -9.10 -17.55 32.48
CA TYR A 504 -8.08 -16.84 31.69
C TYR A 504 -6.87 -16.56 32.55
N GLN A 505 -5.67 -16.57 31.92
CA GLN A 505 -4.47 -16.10 32.62
C GLN A 505 -4.55 -14.58 32.78
N TYR A 506 -4.33 -14.08 33.98
CA TYR A 506 -4.32 -12.66 34.24
C TYR A 506 -3.23 -12.28 35.25
N GLN A 507 -2.84 -11.02 35.23
CA GLN A 507 -1.90 -10.42 36.17
C GLN A 507 -2.40 -9.03 36.55
N GLN A 508 -2.41 -8.74 37.86
CA GLN A 508 -2.66 -7.38 38.33
C GLN A 508 -1.47 -6.48 38.01
N VAL A 509 -1.74 -5.35 37.38
CA VAL A 509 -0.72 -4.39 36.91
C VAL A 509 -0.93 -2.97 37.44
N SER A 510 -1.76 -2.78 38.47
CA SER A 510 -2.04 -1.48 39.09
C SER A 510 -0.78 -0.77 39.63
N SER A 511 0.26 -1.53 39.98
CA SER A 511 1.56 -1.00 40.41
C SER A 511 2.54 -0.71 39.27
N ASN A 512 2.15 -1.01 38.04
CA ASN A 512 3.02 -0.78 36.86
C ASN A 512 3.27 0.73 36.68
N ARG A 513 4.55 1.10 36.54
CA ARG A 513 4.97 2.50 36.45
C ARG A 513 4.35 3.24 35.26
N SER A 514 4.22 2.59 34.11
CA SER A 514 3.61 3.20 32.91
C SER A 514 2.13 3.47 33.14
N TYR A 515 1.40 2.52 33.75
CA TYR A 515 0.01 2.74 34.13
C TYR A 515 -0.12 3.93 35.06
N GLN A 516 0.67 3.97 36.15
CA GLN A 516 0.62 5.07 37.11
C GLN A 516 1.00 6.43 36.53
N THR A 517 1.94 6.46 35.56
CA THR A 517 2.39 7.72 34.95
C THR A 517 1.36 8.29 33.96
N PHE A 518 0.68 7.43 33.19
CA PHE A 518 -0.10 7.88 32.03
C PHE A 518 -1.61 7.66 32.16
N LEU A 519 -2.06 6.77 33.04
CA LEU A 519 -3.44 6.31 33.07
C LEU A 519 -4.14 6.50 34.43
N THR A 520 -3.45 6.97 35.49
CA THR A 520 -4.08 7.32 36.77
C THR A 520 -4.26 8.83 36.90
N ALA A 521 -5.32 9.24 37.60
CA ALA A 521 -5.40 10.61 38.12
C ALA A 521 -4.34 10.79 39.20
N GLY A 522 -3.43 11.74 39.00
CA GLY A 522 -2.37 12.05 39.97
C GLY A 522 -2.89 12.49 41.33
#